data_65525f8b198d331689d39e54cc8283f3
#
_entry.id   65525f8b198d331689d39e54cc8283f3
#
_cell.length_a   1.000
_cell.length_b   1.000
_cell.length_c   1.000
_cell.angle_alpha   90.00
_cell.angle_beta   90.00
_cell.angle_gamma   90.00
#
_symmetry.space_group_name_H-M   'P 1'
#
loop_
_entity.id
_entity.type
_entity.pdbx_description
1 polymer ?
#
loop_
_entity_poly.entity_id
_entity_poly.type
_entity_poly.pdbx_seq_one_letter_code
_entity_poly.pdbx_strand_id
1 'polypeptide(L)'
;GETLTEGSVNPHDILRIKGVRAVQDYMIREVQRVYRLQGVEINDKHIEVIVRQMLKKIKIENPGDSEYLSGVTVDVLDFNEMNEKLAEQKLEPAEGTQIMLGITKAALATNSFLSAASFQETTKVLTEAAINGKVDPLIGLKENVLIGKLIPAGTGMKRYRDVRLDSDESSEEELSFEEDFEGEDIAEKTDNSPEETAETSESTDNAAEETTEEVNTEE
;
A
#
# COMPACT_ATOMS: atom_id res chain seq x y z
N GLY A 1 -26.69 9.18 21.38
CA GLY A 1 -25.77 8.11 20.98
C GLY A 1 -25.61 7.00 22.03
N GLU A 2 -26.58 6.83 22.95
CA GLU A 2 -26.59 5.70 23.88
C GLU A 2 -27.11 4.44 23.17
N THR A 3 -26.56 3.28 23.54
CA THR A 3 -27.02 1.98 23.01
C THR A 3 -28.32 1.59 23.71
N LEU A 4 -29.36 1.25 22.94
CA LEU A 4 -30.67 0.83 23.45
C LEU A 4 -30.75 -0.70 23.61
N THR A 5 -29.95 -1.44 22.87
CA THR A 5 -29.92 -2.91 22.89
C THR A 5 -28.54 -3.42 23.24
N GLU A 6 -28.47 -4.59 23.87
CA GLU A 6 -27.22 -5.30 24.10
C GLU A 6 -26.74 -5.99 22.83
N GLY A 7 -25.43 -6.10 22.66
CA GLY A 7 -24.79 -6.78 21.53
C GLY A 7 -23.71 -5.94 20.85
N SER A 8 -23.13 -6.48 19.76
CA SER A 8 -22.14 -5.78 18.98
C SER A 8 -22.78 -4.68 18.13
N VAL A 9 -22.22 -3.49 18.20
CA VAL A 9 -22.68 -2.32 17.45
C VAL A 9 -21.89 -2.19 16.17
N ASN A 10 -22.54 -1.73 15.09
CA ASN A 10 -21.86 -1.45 13.83
C ASN A 10 -20.87 -0.27 14.02
N PRO A 11 -19.58 -0.45 13.77
CA PRO A 11 -18.59 0.62 13.92
C PRO A 11 -18.85 1.84 13.03
N HIS A 12 -19.47 1.68 11.87
CA HIS A 12 -19.84 2.79 10.98
C HIS A 12 -20.88 3.72 11.62
N ASP A 13 -21.82 3.16 12.37
CA ASP A 13 -22.83 3.97 13.08
C ASP A 13 -22.20 4.69 14.28
N ILE A 14 -21.25 4.06 14.96
CA ILE A 14 -20.49 4.73 16.01
C ILE A 14 -19.71 5.91 15.44
N LEU A 15 -19.07 5.73 14.28
CA LEU A 15 -18.33 6.80 13.60
C LEU A 15 -19.22 7.99 13.30
N ARG A 16 -20.40 7.72 12.71
CA ARG A 16 -21.37 8.76 12.33
C ARG A 16 -21.96 9.52 13.54
N ILE A 17 -22.22 8.82 14.64
CA ILE A 17 -22.96 9.38 15.80
C ILE A 17 -22.02 9.91 16.88
N LYS A 18 -20.98 9.14 17.25
CA LYS A 18 -20.08 9.44 18.36
C LYS A 18 -18.71 9.97 17.93
N GLY A 19 -18.40 9.87 16.63
CA GLY A 19 -17.13 10.34 16.07
C GLY A 19 -15.99 9.34 16.17
N VAL A 20 -14.80 9.79 15.70
CA VAL A 20 -13.62 8.96 15.45
C VAL A 20 -13.06 8.32 16.74
N ARG A 21 -12.94 9.11 17.81
CA ARG A 21 -12.41 8.62 19.10
C ARG A 21 -13.21 7.43 19.63
N ALA A 22 -14.53 7.55 19.61
CA ALA A 22 -15.41 6.49 20.12
C ALA A 22 -15.28 5.18 19.33
N VAL A 23 -15.06 5.27 17.99
CA VAL A 23 -14.79 4.09 17.18
C VAL A 23 -13.45 3.45 17.51
N GLN A 24 -12.41 4.26 17.70
CA GLN A 24 -11.08 3.78 18.06
C GLN A 24 -11.15 3.00 19.39
N ASP A 25 -11.72 3.60 20.42
CA ASP A 25 -11.87 2.97 21.72
C ASP A 25 -12.74 1.70 21.67
N TYR A 26 -13.81 1.72 20.86
CA TYR A 26 -14.67 0.56 20.67
C TYR A 26 -13.92 -0.59 20.02
N MET A 27 -13.22 -0.33 18.88
CA MET A 27 -12.46 -1.36 18.15
C MET A 27 -11.36 -1.99 19.00
N ILE A 28 -10.59 -1.17 19.72
CA ILE A 28 -9.53 -1.67 20.60
C ILE A 28 -10.12 -2.56 21.68
N ARG A 29 -11.19 -2.11 22.33
CA ARG A 29 -11.86 -2.85 23.42
C ARG A 29 -12.39 -4.20 22.94
N GLU A 30 -13.08 -4.24 21.81
CA GLU A 30 -13.68 -5.48 21.31
C GLU A 30 -12.62 -6.48 20.83
N VAL A 31 -11.57 -6.02 20.15
CA VAL A 31 -10.46 -6.89 19.75
C VAL A 31 -9.72 -7.44 20.97
N GLN A 32 -9.38 -6.58 21.93
CA GLN A 32 -8.72 -7.00 23.18
C GLN A 32 -9.59 -7.96 24.00
N ARG A 33 -10.90 -7.75 24.00
CA ARG A 33 -11.84 -8.65 24.67
C ARG A 33 -11.73 -10.08 24.13
N VAL A 34 -11.70 -10.23 22.79
CA VAL A 34 -11.59 -11.55 22.16
C VAL A 34 -10.26 -12.22 22.51
N TYR A 35 -9.14 -11.49 22.44
CA TYR A 35 -7.83 -12.04 22.76
C TYR A 35 -7.72 -12.42 24.24
N ARG A 36 -8.21 -11.59 25.16
CA ARG A 36 -8.21 -11.88 26.60
C ARG A 36 -9.05 -13.12 26.95
N LEU A 37 -10.17 -13.33 26.26
CA LEU A 37 -10.98 -14.56 26.44
C LEU A 37 -10.21 -15.83 26.08
N GLN A 38 -9.22 -15.74 25.20
CA GLN A 38 -8.33 -16.84 24.81
C GLN A 38 -7.03 -16.89 25.64
N GLY A 39 -6.90 -16.04 26.66
CA GLY A 39 -5.71 -15.97 27.52
C GLY A 39 -4.49 -15.34 26.85
N VAL A 40 -4.68 -14.62 25.74
CA VAL A 40 -3.59 -13.93 25.02
C VAL A 40 -3.57 -12.46 25.44
N GLU A 41 -2.41 -11.97 25.87
CA GLU A 41 -2.17 -10.56 26.16
C GLU A 41 -1.43 -9.90 25.00
N ILE A 42 -2.04 -8.85 24.43
CA ILE A 42 -1.48 -8.03 23.36
C ILE A 42 -1.48 -6.57 23.81
N ASN A 43 -0.39 -5.86 23.53
CA ASN A 43 -0.33 -4.42 23.81
C ASN A 43 -1.25 -3.67 22.85
N ASP A 44 -2.01 -2.70 23.37
CA ASP A 44 -3.00 -1.92 22.61
C ASP A 44 -2.40 -1.20 21.41
N LYS A 45 -1.14 -0.78 21.48
CA LYS A 45 -0.44 -0.07 20.39
C LYS A 45 -0.47 -0.82 19.05
N HIS A 46 -0.46 -2.15 19.04
CA HIS A 46 -0.50 -2.96 17.82
C HIS A 46 -1.85 -2.86 17.12
N ILE A 47 -2.92 -2.80 17.91
CA ILE A 47 -4.30 -2.64 17.42
C ILE A 47 -4.53 -1.18 17.02
N GLU A 48 -4.05 -0.22 17.81
CA GLU A 48 -4.17 1.22 17.55
C GLU A 48 -3.60 1.61 16.18
N VAL A 49 -2.43 1.08 15.81
CA VAL A 49 -1.81 1.34 14.51
C VAL A 49 -2.71 0.88 13.37
N ILE A 50 -3.32 -0.31 13.49
CA ILE A 50 -4.22 -0.87 12.47
C ILE A 50 -5.49 -0.02 12.37
N VAL A 51 -6.12 0.30 13.50
CA VAL A 51 -7.35 1.11 13.54
C VAL A 51 -7.11 2.51 12.98
N ARG A 52 -5.94 3.12 13.25
CA ARG A 52 -5.55 4.40 12.66
C ARG A 52 -5.52 4.33 11.14
N GLN A 53 -4.95 3.26 10.56
CA GLN A 53 -4.91 3.09 9.11
C GLN A 53 -6.31 2.87 8.49
N MET A 54 -7.22 2.22 9.21
CA MET A 54 -8.61 2.03 8.77
C MET A 54 -9.39 3.35 8.69
N LEU A 55 -9.03 4.34 9.49
CA LEU A 55 -9.68 5.65 9.60
C LEU A 55 -8.93 6.77 8.86
N LYS A 56 -7.95 6.43 8.04
CA LYS A 56 -7.08 7.40 7.36
C LYS A 56 -7.74 8.14 6.19
N LYS A 57 -8.89 7.69 5.72
CA LYS A 57 -9.52 8.18 4.50
C LYS A 57 -10.78 9.03 4.75
N ILE A 58 -10.92 10.08 3.92
CA ILE A 58 -12.09 10.95 3.85
C ILE A 58 -12.73 10.79 2.47
N LYS A 59 -14.05 10.71 2.42
CA LYS A 59 -14.82 10.77 1.18
C LYS A 59 -15.29 12.20 0.96
N ILE A 60 -14.95 12.77 -0.18
CA ILE A 60 -15.36 14.12 -0.57
C ILE A 60 -16.86 14.14 -0.89
N GLU A 61 -17.61 15.02 -0.26
CA GLU A 61 -19.02 15.26 -0.52
C GLU A 61 -19.19 16.48 -1.42
N ASN A 62 -18.64 17.60 -1.01
CA ASN A 62 -18.62 18.84 -1.78
C ASN A 62 -17.15 19.25 -2.04
N PRO A 63 -16.73 19.35 -3.30
CA PRO A 63 -15.36 19.71 -3.62
C PRO A 63 -15.03 21.20 -3.38
N GLY A 64 -16.04 22.08 -3.27
CA GLY A 64 -15.80 23.53 -3.24
C GLY A 64 -14.96 23.99 -4.44
N ASP A 65 -13.96 24.83 -4.18
CA ASP A 65 -12.99 25.31 -5.19
C ASP A 65 -11.73 24.42 -5.31
N SER A 66 -11.77 23.20 -4.72
CA SER A 66 -10.65 22.25 -4.77
C SER A 66 -10.59 21.48 -6.09
N GLU A 67 -9.41 20.93 -6.39
CA GLU A 67 -9.20 20.04 -7.55
C GLU A 67 -9.85 18.65 -7.38
N TYR A 68 -10.48 18.37 -6.24
CA TYR A 68 -11.09 17.09 -5.97
C TYR A 68 -12.42 16.91 -6.70
N LEU A 69 -12.73 15.66 -7.02
CA LEU A 69 -14.06 15.30 -7.53
C LEU A 69 -14.95 14.79 -6.40
N SER A 70 -16.24 15.09 -6.48
CA SER A 70 -17.23 14.54 -5.54
C SER A 70 -17.23 13.01 -5.56
N GLY A 71 -17.23 12.40 -4.37
CA GLY A 71 -17.23 10.95 -4.18
C GLY A 71 -15.85 10.29 -4.16
N VAL A 72 -14.79 11.02 -4.47
CA VAL A 72 -13.40 10.51 -4.38
C VAL A 72 -12.99 10.35 -2.92
N THR A 73 -12.11 9.37 -2.67
CA THR A 73 -11.57 9.09 -1.34
C THR A 73 -10.12 9.55 -1.27
N VAL A 74 -9.84 10.46 -0.35
CA VAL A 74 -8.53 11.11 -0.17
C VAL A 74 -7.98 10.83 1.22
N ASP A 75 -6.67 10.97 1.42
CA ASP A 75 -6.05 10.89 2.75
C ASP A 75 -6.41 12.13 3.58
N VAL A 76 -6.60 11.92 4.90
CA VAL A 76 -6.91 13.01 5.85
C VAL A 76 -5.85 14.11 5.82
N LEU A 77 -4.58 13.75 5.68
CA LEU A 77 -3.48 14.72 5.65
C LEU A 77 -3.53 15.57 4.38
N ASP A 78 -3.66 14.94 3.21
CA ASP A 78 -3.73 15.63 1.93
C ASP A 78 -4.96 16.55 1.86
N PHE A 79 -6.10 16.09 2.43
CA PHE A 79 -7.33 16.88 2.54
C PHE A 79 -7.14 18.13 3.41
N ASN A 80 -6.49 17.99 4.56
CA ASN A 80 -6.23 19.12 5.45
C ASN A 80 -5.26 20.13 4.82
N GLU A 81 -4.16 19.66 4.20
CA GLU A 81 -3.21 20.51 3.51
C GLU A 81 -3.86 21.29 2.35
N MET A 82 -4.75 20.64 1.60
CA MET A 82 -5.48 21.31 0.52
C MET A 82 -6.41 22.39 1.07
N ASN A 83 -7.17 22.09 2.13
CA ASN A 83 -8.06 23.03 2.75
C ASN A 83 -7.32 24.22 3.39
N GLU A 84 -6.13 24.01 3.97
CA GLU A 84 -5.27 25.08 4.46
C GLU A 84 -4.84 26.00 3.31
N LYS A 85 -4.40 25.45 2.18
CA LYS A 85 -4.04 26.22 0.98
C LYS A 85 -5.22 27.04 0.43
N LEU A 86 -6.42 26.45 0.37
CA LEU A 86 -7.63 27.12 -0.08
C LEU A 86 -8.02 28.26 0.87
N ALA A 87 -7.91 28.03 2.19
CA ALA A 87 -8.18 29.03 3.20
C ALA A 87 -7.24 30.25 3.10
N GLU A 88 -5.94 30.03 2.83
CA GLU A 88 -4.96 31.11 2.57
C GLU A 88 -5.34 31.94 1.33
N GLN A 89 -5.89 31.28 0.31
CA GLN A 89 -6.36 31.93 -0.92
C GLN A 89 -7.76 32.53 -0.80
N LYS A 90 -8.43 32.37 0.35
CA LYS A 90 -9.82 32.81 0.60
C LYS A 90 -10.83 32.18 -0.38
N LEU A 91 -10.57 30.95 -0.78
CA LEU A 91 -11.45 30.10 -1.60
C LEU A 91 -12.32 29.22 -0.71
N GLU A 92 -13.39 28.65 -1.28
CA GLU A 92 -14.27 27.71 -0.57
C GLU A 92 -13.53 26.39 -0.30
N PRO A 93 -13.42 25.94 0.99
CA PRO A 93 -12.79 24.69 1.32
C PRO A 93 -13.64 23.49 0.88
N ALA A 94 -13.00 22.36 0.64
CA ALA A 94 -13.70 21.11 0.37
C ALA A 94 -14.34 20.55 1.65
N GLU A 95 -15.56 20.00 1.51
CA GLU A 95 -16.25 19.29 2.59
C GLU A 95 -16.18 17.78 2.35
N GLY A 96 -15.90 17.02 3.40
CA GLY A 96 -15.81 15.57 3.32
C GLY A 96 -16.14 14.88 4.63
N THR A 97 -16.64 13.66 4.52
CA THR A 97 -16.97 12.80 5.67
C THR A 97 -15.90 11.73 5.83
N GLN A 98 -15.37 11.61 7.04
CA GLN A 98 -14.42 10.55 7.36
C GLN A 98 -15.09 9.19 7.30
N ILE A 99 -14.46 8.26 6.58
CA ILE A 99 -14.94 6.90 6.41
C ILE A 99 -14.01 5.90 7.09
N MET A 100 -14.60 4.80 7.52
CA MET A 100 -13.84 3.65 8.00
C MET A 100 -13.77 2.59 6.90
N LEU A 101 -12.57 2.18 6.55
CA LEU A 101 -12.33 1.08 5.61
C LEU A 101 -12.04 -0.21 6.39
N GLY A 102 -12.51 -1.35 5.89
CA GLY A 102 -12.08 -2.64 6.39
C GLY A 102 -10.57 -2.86 6.15
N ILE A 103 -9.95 -3.78 6.90
CA ILE A 103 -8.50 -4.02 6.88
C ILE A 103 -7.97 -4.23 5.45
N THR A 104 -8.62 -5.08 4.67
CA THR A 104 -8.21 -5.37 3.27
C THR A 104 -8.29 -4.13 2.39
N LYS A 105 -9.41 -3.39 2.45
CA LYS A 105 -9.58 -2.17 1.67
C LYS A 105 -8.59 -1.08 2.08
N ALA A 106 -8.34 -0.94 3.38
CA ALA A 106 -7.36 0.02 3.89
C ALA A 106 -5.94 -0.32 3.42
N ALA A 107 -5.58 -1.60 3.37
CA ALA A 107 -4.28 -2.06 2.89
C ALA A 107 -4.09 -1.84 1.37
N LEU A 108 -5.15 -1.94 0.57
CA LEU A 108 -5.12 -1.67 -0.88
C LEU A 108 -5.21 -0.18 -1.22
N ALA A 109 -5.82 0.63 -0.36
CA ALA A 109 -6.00 2.07 -0.53
C ALA A 109 -4.77 2.89 -0.11
N THR A 110 -3.57 2.32 -0.14
CA THR A 110 -2.32 3.01 0.15
C THR A 110 -1.82 3.81 -1.05
N ASN A 111 -0.99 4.84 -0.82
CA ASN A 111 -0.41 5.63 -1.88
C ASN A 111 0.68 4.86 -2.65
N SER A 112 1.28 3.82 -2.04
CA SER A 112 2.25 2.94 -2.67
C SER A 112 1.57 1.81 -3.42
N PHE A 113 1.67 1.82 -4.74
CA PHE A 113 1.15 0.73 -5.57
C PHE A 113 1.97 -0.56 -5.44
N LEU A 114 3.28 -0.48 -5.14
CA LEU A 114 4.13 -1.64 -4.89
C LEU A 114 3.67 -2.40 -3.65
N SER A 115 3.38 -1.70 -2.56
CA SER A 115 2.86 -2.29 -1.34
C SER A 115 1.51 -2.96 -1.55
N ALA A 116 0.59 -2.30 -2.25
CA ALA A 116 -0.71 -2.84 -2.57
C ALA A 116 -0.62 -4.09 -3.47
N ALA A 117 0.18 -4.05 -4.53
CA ALA A 117 0.39 -5.16 -5.46
C ALA A 117 0.98 -6.40 -4.79
N SER A 118 1.84 -6.24 -3.79
CA SER A 118 2.42 -7.36 -3.05
C SER A 118 1.49 -8.00 -2.03
N PHE A 119 0.34 -7.39 -1.77
CA PHE A 119 -0.66 -7.91 -0.83
C PHE A 119 -1.71 -8.76 -1.54
N GLN A 120 -2.50 -8.17 -2.42
CA GLN A 120 -3.57 -8.81 -3.18
C GLN A 120 -3.82 -8.10 -4.51
N GLU A 121 -4.53 -8.76 -5.43
CA GLU A 121 -4.96 -8.19 -6.72
C GLU A 121 -3.80 -7.60 -7.55
N THR A 122 -2.65 -8.27 -7.55
CA THR A 122 -1.40 -7.80 -8.17
C THR A 122 -1.60 -7.26 -9.58
N THR A 123 -2.26 -8.02 -10.46
CA THR A 123 -2.48 -7.63 -11.86
C THR A 123 -3.31 -6.36 -11.98
N LYS A 124 -4.41 -6.26 -11.21
CA LYS A 124 -5.30 -5.11 -11.23
C LYS A 124 -4.59 -3.84 -10.75
N VAL A 125 -3.88 -3.94 -9.62
CA VAL A 125 -3.17 -2.80 -9.03
C VAL A 125 -2.06 -2.30 -9.96
N LEU A 126 -1.28 -3.20 -10.54
CA LEU A 126 -0.20 -2.84 -11.47
C LEU A 126 -0.75 -2.24 -12.77
N THR A 127 -1.84 -2.80 -13.32
CA THR A 127 -2.50 -2.26 -14.52
C THR A 127 -3.02 -0.84 -14.26
N GLU A 128 -3.71 -0.64 -13.14
CA GLU A 128 -4.21 0.69 -12.75
C GLU A 128 -3.06 1.69 -12.52
N ALA A 129 -1.99 1.27 -11.88
CA ALA A 129 -0.81 2.11 -11.67
C ALA A 129 -0.13 2.50 -13.00
N ALA A 130 -0.04 1.56 -13.94
CA ALA A 130 0.53 1.80 -15.28
C ALA A 130 -0.33 2.77 -16.11
N ILE A 131 -1.66 2.58 -16.11
CA ILE A 131 -2.59 3.48 -16.83
C ILE A 131 -2.51 4.90 -16.29
N ASN A 132 -2.45 5.05 -14.96
CA ASN A 132 -2.41 6.35 -14.32
C ASN A 132 -0.99 6.96 -14.22
N GLY A 133 0.04 6.27 -14.68
CA GLY A 133 1.42 6.73 -14.58
C GLY A 133 1.87 6.98 -13.13
N LYS A 134 1.41 6.17 -12.18
CA LYS A 134 1.71 6.37 -10.75
C LYS A 134 3.20 6.17 -10.48
N VAL A 135 3.77 7.08 -9.68
CA VAL A 135 5.16 6.99 -9.20
C VAL A 135 5.11 6.65 -7.71
N ASP A 136 5.87 5.64 -7.28
CA ASP A 136 5.96 5.25 -5.86
C ASP A 136 7.07 6.06 -5.17
N PRO A 137 6.77 6.80 -4.10
CA PRO A 137 7.77 7.61 -3.39
C PRO A 137 8.73 6.79 -2.53
N LEU A 138 8.57 5.47 -2.41
CA LEU A 138 9.42 4.55 -1.62
C LEU A 138 9.62 4.97 -0.16
N ILE A 139 8.58 5.49 0.47
CA ILE A 139 8.63 5.96 1.86
C ILE A 139 8.47 4.79 2.85
N GLY A 140 7.70 3.77 2.48
CA GLY A 140 7.41 2.62 3.33
C GLY A 140 8.56 1.62 3.44
N LEU A 141 8.45 0.71 4.39
CA LEU A 141 9.44 -0.37 4.57
C LEU A 141 9.32 -1.43 3.48
N LYS A 142 8.09 -1.80 3.13
CA LYS A 142 7.78 -2.91 2.22
C LYS A 142 8.26 -2.63 0.80
N GLU A 143 8.08 -1.42 0.31
CA GLU A 143 8.49 -0.98 -1.01
C GLU A 143 10.01 -1.08 -1.18
N ASN A 144 10.76 -0.60 -0.19
CA ASN A 144 12.21 -0.65 -0.20
C ASN A 144 12.73 -2.09 -0.12
N VAL A 145 12.09 -2.95 0.68
CA VAL A 145 12.43 -4.38 0.75
C VAL A 145 12.21 -5.08 -0.59
N LEU A 146 11.10 -4.77 -1.27
CA LEU A 146 10.78 -5.37 -2.58
C LEU A 146 11.81 -5.03 -3.65
N ILE A 147 12.34 -3.80 -3.62
CA ILE A 147 13.34 -3.33 -4.60
C ILE A 147 14.77 -3.74 -4.19
N GLY A 148 14.97 -4.19 -2.94
CA GLY A 148 16.30 -4.54 -2.41
C GLY A 148 17.09 -3.36 -1.89
N LYS A 149 16.45 -2.21 -1.64
CA LYS A 149 17.09 -1.04 -1.01
C LYS A 149 17.06 -1.15 0.52
N LEU A 150 17.94 -0.41 1.18
CA LEU A 150 17.90 -0.26 2.62
C LEU A 150 16.58 0.37 3.05
N ILE A 151 15.96 -0.19 4.10
CA ILE A 151 14.73 0.36 4.67
C ILE A 151 14.99 1.74 5.30
N PRO A 152 14.02 2.68 5.24
CA PRO A 152 14.18 4.00 5.84
C PRO A 152 14.02 3.97 7.37
N ALA A 153 14.66 3.01 8.02
CA ALA A 153 14.67 2.81 9.46
C ALA A 153 15.99 2.18 9.92
N GLY A 154 16.36 2.40 11.18
CA GLY A 154 17.62 1.89 11.74
C GLY A 154 18.82 2.44 10.99
N THR A 155 19.74 1.57 10.57
CA THR A 155 20.96 1.94 9.84
C THR A 155 20.72 2.49 8.43
N GLY A 156 19.54 2.27 7.85
CA GLY A 156 19.16 2.81 6.53
C GLY A 156 18.68 4.25 6.54
N MET A 157 18.58 4.89 7.70
CA MET A 157 18.21 6.31 7.77
C MET A 157 19.32 7.21 7.24
N LYS A 158 18.95 8.29 6.57
CA LYS A 158 19.89 9.27 5.98
C LYS A 158 20.95 9.76 6.98
N ARG A 159 20.55 10.01 8.22
CA ARG A 159 21.47 10.47 9.29
C ARG A 159 22.65 9.54 9.56
N TYR A 160 22.54 8.25 9.25
CA TYR A 160 23.64 7.29 9.43
C TYR A 160 24.53 7.13 8.20
N ARG A 161 24.10 7.61 7.03
CA ARG A 161 24.91 7.62 5.81
C ARG A 161 25.98 8.71 5.82
N ASP A 162 25.71 9.81 6.53
CA ASP A 162 26.60 10.98 6.58
C ASP A 162 27.58 10.92 7.77
N VAL A 163 27.62 9.80 8.50
CA VAL A 163 28.56 9.63 9.62
C VAL A 163 29.94 9.31 9.04
N ARG A 164 30.88 10.24 9.23
CA ARG A 164 32.30 10.04 8.96
C ARG A 164 33.00 9.62 10.26
N LEU A 165 33.86 8.65 10.15
CA LEU A 165 34.76 8.28 11.26
C LEU A 165 35.94 9.22 11.22
N ASP A 166 36.09 10.08 12.24
CA ASP A 166 37.31 10.80 12.44
C ASP A 166 38.30 9.83 13.12
N SER A 167 39.22 9.23 12.32
CA SER A 167 40.34 8.50 12.84
C SER A 167 41.47 9.49 13.04
N ASP A 168 41.94 9.64 14.27
CA ASP A 168 43.13 10.45 14.66
C ASP A 168 44.44 9.88 14.14
N GLU A 169 44.44 8.88 13.29
CA GLU A 169 45.62 8.33 12.65
C GLU A 169 45.72 8.85 11.21
N SER A 170 46.58 9.85 11.07
CA SER A 170 47.16 10.26 9.80
C SER A 170 47.99 9.11 9.20
N SER A 171 47.38 8.27 8.44
CA SER A 171 47.98 7.43 7.43
C SER A 171 47.22 7.57 6.14
N GLU A 172 47.81 8.36 5.26
CA GLU A 172 47.48 8.49 3.86
C GLU A 172 47.53 7.11 3.20
N GLU A 173 46.37 6.47 3.10
CA GLU A 173 46.07 5.54 2.04
C GLU A 173 44.63 5.81 1.65
N GLU A 174 44.48 6.69 0.68
CA GLU A 174 43.25 6.83 -0.11
C GLU A 174 42.95 5.48 -0.78
N LEU A 175 42.17 4.64 -0.13
CA LEU A 175 41.46 3.60 -0.80
C LEU A 175 40.25 4.26 -1.50
N SER A 176 40.56 4.81 -2.68
CA SER A 176 39.53 5.16 -3.64
C SER A 176 38.82 3.88 -4.08
N PHE A 177 37.73 3.54 -3.38
CA PHE A 177 36.71 2.68 -3.95
C PHE A 177 35.93 3.55 -4.94
N GLU A 178 36.48 3.66 -6.14
CA GLU A 178 35.69 4.06 -7.29
C GLU A 178 34.61 2.98 -7.48
N GLU A 179 33.37 3.37 -7.30
CA GLU A 179 32.21 2.60 -7.73
C GLU A 179 32.22 2.57 -9.26
N ASP A 180 33.00 1.68 -9.85
CA ASP A 180 32.84 1.27 -11.25
C ASP A 180 31.56 0.46 -11.37
N PHE A 181 30.44 1.15 -11.36
CA PHE A 181 29.19 0.66 -11.91
C PHE A 181 28.95 1.40 -13.24
N GLU A 182 29.90 1.26 -14.17
CA GLU A 182 29.64 1.57 -15.56
C GLU A 182 28.70 0.50 -16.11
N GLY A 183 27.52 0.95 -16.51
CA GLY A 183 26.58 0.15 -17.24
C GLY A 183 27.22 -0.28 -18.56
N GLU A 184 27.37 -1.57 -18.77
CA GLU A 184 27.65 -2.12 -20.09
C GLU A 184 26.46 -1.85 -21.00
N ASP A 185 26.62 -0.84 -21.86
CA ASP A 185 25.87 -0.69 -23.09
C ASP A 185 26.09 -1.93 -23.96
N ILE A 186 25.11 -2.79 -24.02
CA ILE A 186 25.03 -3.83 -25.05
C ILE A 186 24.61 -3.16 -26.35
N ALA A 187 25.61 -2.61 -27.05
CA ALA A 187 25.45 -2.20 -28.42
C ALA A 187 25.40 -3.45 -29.34
N GLU A 188 24.33 -3.57 -30.05
CA GLU A 188 24.13 -4.42 -31.22
C GLU A 188 25.35 -4.52 -32.11
N LYS A 189 25.79 -5.73 -32.33
CA LYS A 189 26.47 -6.07 -33.56
C LYS A 189 25.66 -7.16 -34.28
N THR A 190 24.87 -6.70 -35.22
CA THR A 190 24.44 -7.48 -36.38
C THR A 190 25.65 -7.90 -37.17
N ASP A 191 25.85 -9.16 -37.32
CA ASP A 191 26.53 -9.65 -38.52
C ASP A 191 25.83 -10.88 -39.09
N ASN A 192 25.73 -10.81 -40.36
CA ASN A 192 24.91 -11.53 -41.31
C ASN A 192 25.58 -12.85 -41.72
N SER A 193 24.89 -13.90 -41.84
CA SER A 193 24.67 -14.75 -43.02
C SER A 193 24.55 -16.26 -42.72
N PRO A 194 23.93 -17.01 -43.60
CA PRO A 194 23.14 -18.19 -43.27
C PRO A 194 23.79 -19.49 -43.74
N GLU A 195 23.35 -20.62 -43.23
CA GLU A 195 23.30 -21.94 -43.89
C GLU A 195 22.47 -22.93 -43.06
N GLU A 196 21.33 -23.25 -43.56
CA GLU A 196 20.85 -24.56 -44.05
C GLU A 196 21.26 -25.79 -43.26
N THR A 197 20.28 -26.52 -42.78
CA THR A 197 19.80 -27.87 -43.08
C THR A 197 18.89 -28.31 -41.97
N ALA A 198 17.64 -28.52 -42.18
CA ALA A 198 16.86 -29.63 -42.71
C ALA A 198 16.69 -30.84 -41.73
N GLU A 199 15.39 -31.17 -41.57
CA GLU A 199 14.82 -32.49 -41.25
C GLU A 199 14.89 -32.97 -39.80
N THR A 200 13.91 -33.57 -39.21
CA THR A 200 12.62 -34.20 -39.56
C THR A 200 11.86 -34.53 -38.29
N SER A 201 10.54 -34.44 -38.36
CA SER A 201 9.49 -35.36 -37.85
C SER A 201 9.61 -35.91 -36.39
N GLU A 202 8.61 -36.11 -35.65
CA GLU A 202 7.26 -36.66 -35.76
C GLU A 202 6.44 -36.38 -34.49
N SER A 203 5.26 -35.91 -34.69
CA SER A 203 3.96 -36.32 -34.20
C SER A 203 3.89 -37.33 -33.04
N THR A 204 3.07 -37.04 -32.04
CA THR A 204 1.96 -37.92 -31.66
C THR A 204 0.90 -37.16 -30.84
N ASP A 205 -0.29 -37.24 -31.36
CA ASP A 205 -1.61 -37.05 -30.79
C ASP A 205 -1.84 -37.78 -29.47
N ASN A 206 -2.69 -37.21 -28.63
CA ASN A 206 -3.90 -37.81 -28.03
C ASN A 206 -4.58 -36.74 -27.18
N ALA A 207 -5.69 -36.17 -27.56
CA ALA A 207 -7.07 -36.67 -27.63
C ALA A 207 -7.68 -37.02 -26.24
N ALA A 208 -8.64 -36.15 -25.92
CA ALA A 208 -9.97 -36.37 -25.33
C ALA A 208 -10.07 -37.01 -23.94
N GLU A 209 -10.80 -36.37 -23.04
CA GLU A 209 -12.17 -36.75 -22.75
C GLU A 209 -12.87 -35.77 -21.81
N GLU A 210 -14.01 -35.33 -22.26
CA GLU A 210 -15.10 -34.69 -21.53
C GLU A 210 -15.62 -35.66 -20.43
N THR A 211 -16.02 -35.10 -19.29
CA THR A 211 -17.22 -35.58 -18.60
C THR A 211 -17.93 -34.44 -17.88
N THR A 212 -19.02 -34.06 -18.46
CA THR A 212 -20.17 -33.41 -17.84
C THR A 212 -20.84 -34.34 -16.83
N GLU A 213 -21.13 -33.85 -15.64
CA GLU A 213 -22.26 -34.33 -14.86
C GLU A 213 -23.00 -33.19 -14.18
N GLU A 214 -24.16 -32.91 -14.76
CA GLU A 214 -25.30 -32.26 -14.10
C GLU A 214 -25.87 -33.26 -13.06
N VAL A 215 -26.14 -32.82 -11.86
CA VAL A 215 -27.18 -33.40 -11.02
C VAL A 215 -28.03 -32.29 -10.43
N ASN A 216 -29.24 -32.32 -10.90
CA ASN A 216 -30.46 -31.70 -10.44
C ASN A 216 -30.96 -32.26 -9.10
N THR A 217 -31.88 -31.49 -8.51
CA THR A 217 -33.09 -31.79 -7.69
C THR A 217 -32.98 -31.59 -6.18
N GLU A 218 -33.78 -30.60 -5.74
CA GLU A 218 -35.02 -30.67 -4.92
C GLU A 218 -34.84 -31.22 -3.48
N GLU A 219 -34.99 -30.35 -2.51
CA GLU A 219 -36.13 -30.13 -1.63
C GLU A 219 -35.95 -28.90 -0.74
#